data_45b46e291a0230ef605d2c16becd0caa
#
_entry.id   45b46e291a0230ef605d2c16becd0caa
#
_cell.length_a   1.000
_cell.length_b   1.000
_cell.length_c   1.000
_cell.angle_alpha   90.00
_cell.angle_beta   90.00
_cell.angle_gamma   90.00
#
_symmetry.space_group_name_H-M   'P 1'
#
loop_
_entity.id
_entity.type
_entity.pdbx_description
1 polymer ?
#
loop_
_entity_poly.entity_id
_entity_poly.type
_entity_poly.pdbx_seq_one_letter_code
_entity_poly.pdbx_strand_id
1 'polypeptide(L)'
;MSTNANNMMPAVERESVNGVQQISLITDLFTNRKIFLFGEINEAMVYSFTMQLMNLMEDEQSAIDIYVNSPGGEVNAGLAIYDLIQSCKAPVNLYCIGMAASMGAIIFASGKKGHRYILPHSKVMIHEPLIPNGVGGTASSIKSTADSILQTRELLNGILAKHSGKTMDEINKATDHDNFMTAEEAIEFGLCDKIVHSIR
;
A
#
# COMPACT_ATOMS: atom_id res chain seq x y z
N MET A 1 10.98 -23.02 -24.88
CA MET A 1 12.27 -22.66 -24.24
C MET A 1 11.99 -21.43 -23.37
N SER A 2 11.84 -21.66 -22.07
CA SER A 2 11.61 -20.58 -21.11
C SER A 2 12.96 -19.95 -20.76
N THR A 3 13.22 -18.77 -21.23
CA THR A 3 14.38 -17.98 -20.81
C THR A 3 14.08 -17.42 -19.42
N ASN A 4 14.48 -18.17 -18.37
CA ASN A 4 14.66 -17.60 -17.05
C ASN A 4 15.77 -16.54 -17.16
N ALA A 5 15.40 -15.31 -17.46
CA ALA A 5 16.22 -14.17 -17.10
C ALA A 5 16.17 -14.08 -15.58
N ASN A 6 17.10 -14.77 -14.92
CA ASN A 6 17.43 -14.47 -13.53
C ASN A 6 17.85 -13.00 -13.51
N ASN A 7 16.91 -12.11 -13.16
CA ASN A 7 17.24 -10.78 -12.73
C ASN A 7 18.02 -10.92 -11.40
N MET A 8 19.31 -11.23 -11.54
CA MET A 8 20.21 -11.23 -10.40
C MET A 8 20.31 -9.77 -9.95
N MET A 9 19.66 -9.47 -8.83
CA MET A 9 19.84 -8.17 -8.20
C MET A 9 21.32 -8.02 -7.87
N PRO A 10 21.96 -6.86 -8.19
CA PRO A 10 23.36 -6.63 -7.88
C PRO A 10 23.59 -6.71 -6.38
N ALA A 11 24.79 -7.12 -5.99
CA ALA A 11 25.26 -6.96 -4.63
C ALA A 11 25.90 -5.57 -4.47
N VAL A 12 25.85 -5.06 -3.27
CA VAL A 12 26.47 -3.77 -2.88
C VAL A 12 27.63 -4.06 -1.95
N GLU A 13 28.75 -3.39 -2.16
CA GLU A 13 29.89 -3.45 -1.25
C GLU A 13 29.76 -2.35 -0.20
N ARG A 14 29.86 -2.73 1.06
CA ARG A 14 29.87 -1.82 2.20
C ARG A 14 31.17 -1.96 2.99
N GLU A 15 31.84 -0.85 3.20
CA GLU A 15 32.99 -0.80 4.10
C GLU A 15 32.52 -0.82 5.55
N SER A 16 33.15 -1.66 6.35
CA SER A 16 32.95 -1.75 7.80
C SER A 16 34.28 -1.78 8.50
N VAL A 17 34.30 -1.65 9.83
CA VAL A 17 35.51 -1.79 10.66
C VAL A 17 36.20 -3.16 10.49
N ASN A 18 35.47 -4.16 10.00
CA ASN A 18 35.98 -5.52 9.77
C ASN A 18 36.31 -5.79 8.29
N GLY A 19 36.40 -4.74 7.45
CA GLY A 19 36.67 -4.82 6.01
C GLY A 19 35.44 -4.65 5.13
N VAL A 20 35.62 -4.95 3.85
CA VAL A 20 34.52 -4.86 2.84
C VAL A 20 33.62 -6.07 2.96
N GLN A 21 32.33 -5.83 3.10
CA GLN A 21 31.28 -6.86 3.08
C GLN A 21 30.39 -6.69 1.85
N GLN A 22 30.06 -7.80 1.20
CA GLN A 22 29.12 -7.85 0.10
C GLN A 22 27.73 -8.23 0.62
N ILE A 23 26.76 -7.32 0.45
CA ILE A 23 25.39 -7.51 0.89
C ILE A 23 24.43 -7.43 -0.30
N SER A 24 23.24 -8.06 -0.20
CA SER A 24 22.25 -7.93 -1.25
C SER A 24 21.70 -6.51 -1.32
N LEU A 25 21.33 -6.05 -2.52
CA LEU A 25 20.69 -4.74 -2.69
C LEU A 25 19.43 -4.58 -1.82
N ILE A 26 18.62 -5.66 -1.70
CA ILE A 26 17.42 -5.65 -0.84
C ILE A 26 17.81 -5.43 0.62
N THR A 27 18.85 -6.11 1.10
CA THR A 27 19.36 -5.90 2.47
C THR A 27 19.86 -4.48 2.67
N ASP A 28 20.57 -3.93 1.69
CA ASP A 28 21.06 -2.55 1.75
C ASP A 28 19.91 -1.54 1.82
N LEU A 29 18.90 -1.70 0.98
CA LEU A 29 17.70 -0.84 1.00
C LEU A 29 16.92 -0.96 2.31
N PHE A 30 16.79 -2.18 2.84
CA PHE A 30 16.13 -2.41 4.13
C PHE A 30 16.90 -1.78 5.30
N THR A 31 18.23 -1.90 5.34
CA THR A 31 19.04 -1.23 6.37
C THR A 31 18.98 0.29 6.29
N ASN A 32 18.65 0.83 5.11
CA ASN A 32 18.31 2.24 4.90
C ASN A 32 16.83 2.55 5.12
N ARG A 33 16.11 1.69 5.85
CA ARG A 33 14.72 1.83 6.30
C ARG A 33 13.70 1.95 5.15
N LYS A 34 13.93 1.24 4.05
CA LYS A 34 13.08 1.22 2.86
C LYS A 34 12.34 -0.11 2.74
N ILE A 35 11.01 -0.06 2.59
CA ILE A 35 10.13 -1.22 2.37
C ILE A 35 9.43 -1.06 1.03
N PHE A 36 9.26 -2.16 0.29
CA PHE A 36 8.61 -2.17 -1.01
C PHE A 36 7.34 -3.04 -0.99
N LEU A 37 6.21 -2.42 -1.27
CA LEU A 37 4.91 -3.07 -1.46
C LEU A 37 4.59 -3.10 -2.95
N PHE A 38 5.21 -4.04 -3.67
CA PHE A 38 5.10 -4.16 -5.12
C PHE A 38 4.35 -5.44 -5.51
N GLY A 39 3.35 -5.27 -6.37
CA GLY A 39 2.50 -6.36 -6.85
C GLY A 39 1.22 -6.55 -6.04
N GLU A 40 0.61 -7.72 -6.14
CA GLU A 40 -0.65 -8.06 -5.51
C GLU A 40 -0.52 -8.19 -3.99
N ILE A 41 -1.47 -7.59 -3.26
CA ILE A 41 -1.55 -7.68 -1.80
C ILE A 41 -2.18 -9.02 -1.43
N ASN A 42 -1.39 -9.87 -0.76
CA ASN A 42 -1.76 -11.21 -0.33
C ASN A 42 -1.07 -11.59 0.99
N GLU A 43 -1.34 -12.79 1.49
CA GLU A 43 -0.76 -13.28 2.75
C GLU A 43 0.78 -13.27 2.76
N ALA A 44 1.44 -13.59 1.63
CA ALA A 44 2.91 -13.60 1.56
C ALA A 44 3.48 -12.18 1.69
N MET A 45 2.82 -11.19 1.08
CA MET A 45 3.19 -9.78 1.22
C MET A 45 3.00 -9.31 2.66
N VAL A 46 1.87 -9.62 3.31
CA VAL A 46 1.61 -9.28 4.72
C VAL A 46 2.69 -9.88 5.63
N TYR A 47 3.01 -11.17 5.45
CA TYR A 47 4.05 -11.83 6.25
C TYR A 47 5.39 -11.09 6.13
N SER A 48 5.84 -10.85 4.90
CA SER A 48 7.11 -10.16 4.63
C SER A 48 7.11 -8.73 5.18
N PHE A 49 6.03 -7.98 4.95
CA PHE A 49 5.87 -6.61 5.41
C PHE A 49 5.89 -6.51 6.94
N THR A 50 5.15 -7.42 7.62
CA THR A 50 5.08 -7.46 9.08
C THR A 50 6.47 -7.62 9.69
N MET A 51 7.24 -8.61 9.20
CA MET A 51 8.59 -8.87 9.72
C MET A 51 9.52 -7.67 9.51
N GLN A 52 9.45 -7.04 8.34
CA GLN A 52 10.25 -5.86 8.02
C GLN A 52 9.86 -4.66 8.89
N LEU A 53 8.56 -4.36 8.99
CA LEU A 53 8.10 -3.20 9.75
C LEU A 53 8.37 -3.36 11.24
N MET A 54 8.09 -4.54 11.83
CA MET A 54 8.37 -4.81 13.24
C MET A 54 9.85 -4.60 13.59
N ASN A 55 10.76 -5.05 12.74
CA ASN A 55 12.19 -4.81 12.94
C ASN A 55 12.54 -3.31 12.89
N LEU A 56 11.99 -2.57 11.92
CA LEU A 56 12.27 -1.14 11.79
C LEU A 56 11.59 -0.29 12.88
N MET A 57 10.49 -0.74 13.46
CA MET A 57 9.77 -0.03 14.53
C MET A 57 10.55 0.04 15.84
N GLU A 58 11.62 -0.74 16.03
CA GLU A 58 12.48 -0.65 17.22
C GLU A 58 13.14 0.73 17.36
N ASP A 59 13.43 1.41 16.24
CA ASP A 59 13.84 2.81 16.22
C ASP A 59 12.63 3.70 15.91
N GLU A 60 12.06 4.32 16.93
CA GLU A 60 10.90 5.21 16.83
C GLU A 60 11.23 6.61 16.28
N GLN A 61 12.51 6.98 16.14
CA GLN A 61 12.93 8.33 15.78
C GLN A 61 13.18 8.51 14.27
N SER A 62 13.70 7.47 13.63
CA SER A 62 14.07 7.54 12.22
C SER A 62 12.88 7.19 11.32
N ALA A 63 12.72 7.94 10.23
CA ALA A 63 11.62 7.70 9.29
C ALA A 63 11.78 6.36 8.55
N ILE A 64 10.65 5.73 8.24
CA ILE A 64 10.53 4.54 7.39
C ILE A 64 9.89 4.98 6.07
N ASP A 65 10.54 4.68 4.96
CA ASP A 65 10.05 4.97 3.62
C ASP A 65 9.41 3.71 3.02
N ILE A 66 8.11 3.75 2.72
CA ILE A 66 7.36 2.65 2.12
C ILE A 66 6.99 3.04 0.68
N TYR A 67 7.45 2.24 -0.27
CA TYR A 67 7.18 2.43 -1.70
C TYR A 67 6.05 1.51 -2.15
N VAL A 68 5.00 2.07 -2.72
CA VAL A 68 3.79 1.36 -3.13
C VAL A 68 3.68 1.34 -4.66
N ASN A 69 3.61 0.15 -5.24
CA ASN A 69 3.26 -0.11 -6.64
C ASN A 69 2.40 -1.36 -6.70
N SER A 70 1.11 -1.23 -6.47
CA SER A 70 0.20 -2.35 -6.27
C SER A 70 -1.14 -2.14 -6.97
N PRO A 71 -1.67 -3.17 -7.65
CA PRO A 71 -3.03 -3.18 -8.18
C PRO A 71 -4.08 -3.40 -7.08
N GLY A 72 -3.68 -3.64 -5.82
CA GLY A 72 -4.55 -4.09 -4.74
C GLY A 72 -4.45 -5.59 -4.51
N GLY A 73 -5.50 -6.18 -3.96
CA GLY A 73 -5.57 -7.61 -3.66
C GLY A 73 -6.52 -7.91 -2.51
N GLU A 74 -6.17 -8.86 -1.66
CA GLU A 74 -7.02 -9.34 -0.57
C GLU A 74 -7.29 -8.28 0.48
N VAL A 75 -8.57 -8.08 0.82
CA VAL A 75 -9.00 -7.05 1.78
C VAL A 75 -8.37 -7.28 3.16
N ASN A 76 -8.44 -8.51 3.69
CA ASN A 76 -7.90 -8.80 5.02
C ASN A 76 -6.38 -8.61 5.08
N ALA A 77 -5.67 -8.99 4.02
CA ALA A 77 -4.24 -8.76 3.88
C ALA A 77 -3.91 -7.25 3.88
N GLY A 78 -4.67 -6.48 3.12
CA GLY A 78 -4.48 -5.02 3.06
C GLY A 78 -4.82 -4.32 4.37
N LEU A 79 -5.88 -4.74 5.08
CA LEU A 79 -6.24 -4.20 6.39
C LEU A 79 -5.16 -4.51 7.44
N ALA A 80 -4.55 -5.69 7.41
CA ALA A 80 -3.43 -6.02 8.31
C ALA A 80 -2.24 -5.06 8.09
N ILE A 81 -1.89 -4.77 6.84
CA ILE A 81 -0.84 -3.79 6.51
C ILE A 81 -1.24 -2.39 6.98
N TYR A 82 -2.50 -2.00 6.75
CA TYR A 82 -3.04 -0.72 7.21
C TYR A 82 -2.88 -0.56 8.72
N ASP A 83 -3.35 -1.53 9.51
CA ASP A 83 -3.30 -1.47 10.96
C ASP A 83 -1.86 -1.43 11.50
N LEU A 84 -0.94 -2.18 10.87
CA LEU A 84 0.48 -2.14 11.22
C LEU A 84 1.07 -0.74 10.98
N ILE A 85 0.77 -0.10 9.85
CA ILE A 85 1.22 1.28 9.58
C ILE A 85 0.61 2.25 10.60
N GLN A 86 -0.68 2.11 10.94
CA GLN A 86 -1.33 2.98 11.93
C GLN A 86 -0.76 2.79 13.34
N SER A 87 -0.27 1.59 13.68
CA SER A 87 0.35 1.30 14.99
C SER A 87 1.79 1.81 15.11
N CYS A 88 2.43 2.14 13.97
CA CYS A 88 3.83 2.55 13.92
C CYS A 88 4.01 3.93 14.58
N LYS A 89 4.92 4.02 15.56
CA LYS A 89 5.27 5.29 16.21
C LYS A 89 6.31 6.07 15.43
N ALA A 90 7.22 5.37 14.73
CA ALA A 90 8.19 6.01 13.84
C ALA A 90 7.48 6.79 12.73
N PRO A 91 8.05 7.89 12.22
CA PRO A 91 7.52 8.57 11.05
C PRO A 91 7.50 7.64 9.84
N VAL A 92 6.34 7.50 9.17
CA VAL A 92 6.21 6.68 7.96
C VAL A 92 5.91 7.61 6.78
N ASN A 93 6.74 7.53 5.75
CA ASN A 93 6.51 8.17 4.46
C ASN A 93 6.01 7.13 3.47
N LEU A 94 4.94 7.43 2.74
CA LEU A 94 4.39 6.57 1.70
C LEU A 94 4.62 7.20 0.32
N TYR A 95 5.20 6.43 -0.59
CA TYR A 95 5.50 6.86 -1.96
C TYR A 95 4.76 6.00 -2.96
N CYS A 96 3.84 6.58 -3.74
CA CYS A 96 3.22 5.88 -4.87
C CYS A 96 4.14 5.95 -6.09
N ILE A 97 4.56 4.78 -6.59
CA ILE A 97 5.38 4.62 -7.79
C ILE A 97 4.62 3.75 -8.80
N GLY A 98 4.19 4.35 -9.89
CA GLY A 98 3.40 3.67 -10.92
C GLY A 98 1.92 3.61 -10.56
N MET A 99 1.52 2.82 -9.57
CA MET A 99 0.10 2.68 -9.22
C MET A 99 -0.12 2.32 -7.74
N ALA A 100 -1.16 2.92 -7.16
CA ALA A 100 -1.78 2.47 -5.92
C ALA A 100 -3.28 2.27 -6.17
N ALA A 101 -3.72 1.03 -6.38
CA ALA A 101 -5.10 0.74 -6.74
C ALA A 101 -5.80 -0.14 -5.69
N SER A 102 -7.13 0.02 -5.53
CA SER A 102 -7.95 -0.81 -4.65
C SER A 102 -7.38 -0.81 -3.21
N MET A 103 -7.06 -1.99 -2.63
CA MET A 103 -6.38 -2.06 -1.34
C MET A 103 -5.02 -1.35 -1.31
N GLY A 104 -4.32 -1.23 -2.45
CA GLY A 104 -3.11 -0.42 -2.57
C GLY A 104 -3.36 1.07 -2.34
N ALA A 105 -4.52 1.58 -2.79
CA ALA A 105 -4.94 2.95 -2.51
C ALA A 105 -5.28 3.17 -1.02
N ILE A 106 -5.93 2.20 -0.38
CA ILE A 106 -6.21 2.21 1.07
C ILE A 106 -4.92 2.32 1.88
N ILE A 107 -3.92 1.48 1.54
CA ILE A 107 -2.61 1.50 2.19
C ILE A 107 -1.90 2.82 1.92
N PHE A 108 -1.87 3.29 0.67
CA PHE A 108 -1.21 4.54 0.32
C PHE A 108 -1.85 5.76 1.01
N ALA A 109 -3.18 5.81 1.06
CA ALA A 109 -3.91 6.89 1.74
C ALA A 109 -3.71 6.86 3.27
N SER A 110 -3.31 5.73 3.85
CA SER A 110 -3.15 5.53 5.30
C SER A 110 -2.05 6.37 5.95
N GLY A 111 -1.13 6.93 5.16
CA GLY A 111 -0.07 7.80 5.64
C GLY A 111 -0.61 9.02 6.39
N LYS A 112 0.17 9.50 7.36
CA LYS A 112 -0.13 10.77 8.02
C LYS A 112 -0.13 11.90 7.00
N LYS A 113 -1.00 12.88 7.19
CA LYS A 113 -1.05 14.07 6.33
C LYS A 113 0.32 14.75 6.28
N GLY A 114 0.79 15.06 5.06
CA GLY A 114 2.13 15.62 4.79
C GLY A 114 3.19 14.55 4.48
N HIS A 115 2.87 13.25 4.61
CA HIS A 115 3.80 12.14 4.42
C HIS A 115 3.40 11.17 3.29
N ARG A 116 2.48 11.58 2.39
CA ARG A 116 2.00 10.81 1.25
C ARG A 116 2.47 11.45 -0.04
N TYR A 117 3.39 10.81 -0.73
CA TYR A 117 4.08 11.32 -1.92
C TYR A 117 3.74 10.48 -3.15
N ILE A 118 3.60 11.11 -4.29
CA ILE A 118 3.30 10.44 -5.56
C ILE A 118 4.25 10.93 -6.66
N LEU A 119 4.70 10.00 -7.54
CA LEU A 119 5.45 10.38 -8.74
C LEU A 119 4.50 10.93 -9.82
N PRO A 120 4.96 11.84 -10.71
CA PRO A 120 4.10 12.59 -11.63
C PRO A 120 3.21 11.76 -12.55
N HIS A 121 3.67 10.56 -12.94
CA HIS A 121 2.94 9.67 -13.85
C HIS A 121 2.27 8.49 -13.14
N SER A 122 2.32 8.48 -11.80
CA SER A 122 1.64 7.46 -11.00
C SER A 122 0.15 7.75 -10.92
N LYS A 123 -0.61 6.69 -10.66
CA LYS A 123 -2.08 6.76 -10.55
C LYS A 123 -2.55 6.18 -9.22
N VAL A 124 -3.64 6.74 -8.73
CA VAL A 124 -4.40 6.16 -7.62
C VAL A 124 -5.75 5.71 -8.17
N MET A 125 -6.22 4.53 -7.76
CA MET A 125 -7.55 4.05 -8.14
C MET A 125 -8.28 3.55 -6.90
N ILE A 126 -9.51 4.04 -6.74
CA ILE A 126 -10.43 3.59 -5.69
C ILE A 126 -11.70 3.01 -6.32
N HIS A 127 -12.24 1.99 -5.71
CA HIS A 127 -13.50 1.37 -6.07
C HIS A 127 -14.09 0.61 -4.87
N GLU A 128 -15.34 0.17 -4.96
CA GLU A 128 -15.94 -0.69 -3.96
C GLU A 128 -15.33 -2.12 -3.99
N PRO A 129 -15.37 -2.87 -2.86
CA PRO A 129 -14.89 -4.24 -2.83
C PRO A 129 -15.72 -5.13 -3.75
N LEU A 130 -15.05 -6.06 -4.44
CA LEU A 130 -15.68 -7.00 -5.36
C LEU A 130 -15.47 -8.46 -4.91
N ILE A 131 -16.37 -9.34 -5.37
CA ILE A 131 -16.25 -10.79 -5.20
C ILE A 131 -15.84 -11.37 -6.56
N PRO A 132 -14.56 -11.78 -6.74
CA PRO A 132 -14.00 -12.08 -8.08
C PRO A 132 -14.74 -13.15 -8.86
N ASN A 133 -15.30 -14.16 -8.19
CA ASN A 133 -15.93 -15.32 -8.83
C ASN A 133 -17.46 -15.34 -8.71
N GLY A 134 -18.05 -14.21 -8.30
CA GLY A 134 -19.47 -14.15 -8.03
C GLY A 134 -19.89 -14.88 -6.76
N VAL A 135 -21.18 -14.93 -6.51
CA VAL A 135 -21.78 -15.58 -5.33
C VAL A 135 -22.74 -16.66 -5.79
N GLY A 136 -22.55 -17.89 -5.29
CA GLY A 136 -23.46 -19.01 -5.50
C GLY A 136 -23.84 -19.67 -4.19
N GLY A 137 -24.89 -20.52 -4.22
CA GLY A 137 -25.31 -21.31 -3.07
C GLY A 137 -26.79 -21.12 -2.70
N THR A 138 -27.12 -21.35 -1.43
CA THR A 138 -28.48 -21.15 -0.91
C THR A 138 -28.82 -19.65 -0.77
N ALA A 139 -30.09 -19.31 -0.76
CA ALA A 139 -30.56 -17.94 -0.54
C ALA A 139 -29.95 -17.34 0.74
N SER A 140 -29.82 -18.12 1.81
CA SER A 140 -29.22 -17.67 3.08
C SER A 140 -27.73 -17.40 2.93
N SER A 141 -26.97 -18.24 2.20
CA SER A 141 -25.54 -18.01 1.98
C SER A 141 -25.28 -16.79 1.08
N ILE A 142 -26.10 -16.61 0.03
CA ILE A 142 -26.05 -15.43 -0.85
C ILE A 142 -26.30 -14.15 -0.04
N LYS A 143 -27.35 -14.16 0.80
CA LYS A 143 -27.67 -13.02 1.67
C LYS A 143 -26.50 -12.71 2.64
N SER A 144 -25.98 -13.73 3.32
CA SER A 144 -24.85 -13.56 4.26
C SER A 144 -23.62 -12.97 3.58
N THR A 145 -23.31 -13.43 2.36
CA THR A 145 -22.18 -12.88 1.58
C THR A 145 -22.42 -11.44 1.17
N ALA A 146 -23.67 -11.10 0.74
CA ALA A 146 -24.03 -9.73 0.41
C ALA A 146 -23.92 -8.80 1.63
N ASP A 147 -24.41 -9.22 2.79
CA ASP A 147 -24.31 -8.46 4.03
C ASP A 147 -22.83 -8.24 4.41
N SER A 148 -21.97 -9.26 4.25
CA SER A 148 -20.52 -9.17 4.54
C SER A 148 -19.80 -8.18 3.62
N ILE A 149 -20.07 -8.20 2.31
CA ILE A 149 -19.38 -7.28 1.39
C ILE A 149 -19.84 -5.83 1.60
N LEU A 150 -21.11 -5.61 1.97
CA LEU A 150 -21.59 -4.29 2.33
C LEU A 150 -20.91 -3.74 3.58
N GLN A 151 -20.70 -4.57 4.61
CA GLN A 151 -19.92 -4.20 5.80
C GLN A 151 -18.46 -3.86 5.44
N THR A 152 -17.84 -4.65 4.57
CA THR A 152 -16.50 -4.39 4.07
C THR A 152 -16.43 -3.06 3.31
N ARG A 153 -17.39 -2.77 2.45
CA ARG A 153 -17.50 -1.49 1.73
C ARG A 153 -17.58 -0.32 2.71
N GLU A 154 -18.43 -0.41 3.71
CA GLU A 154 -18.58 0.65 4.71
C GLU A 154 -17.27 0.89 5.48
N LEU A 155 -16.58 -0.18 5.88
CA LEU A 155 -15.27 -0.10 6.55
C LEU A 155 -14.22 0.58 5.67
N LEU A 156 -14.05 0.13 4.42
CA LEU A 156 -13.05 0.68 3.50
C LEU A 156 -13.35 2.13 3.13
N ASN A 157 -14.63 2.45 2.87
CA ASN A 157 -15.05 3.83 2.60
C ASN A 157 -14.87 4.73 3.82
N GLY A 158 -15.08 4.23 5.04
CA GLY A 158 -14.76 4.93 6.28
C GLY A 158 -13.26 5.25 6.42
N ILE A 159 -12.38 4.33 6.02
CA ILE A 159 -10.93 4.57 5.99
C ILE A 159 -10.59 5.67 4.96
N LEU A 160 -11.14 5.59 3.75
CA LEU A 160 -10.92 6.61 2.72
C LEU A 160 -11.43 7.98 3.18
N ALA A 161 -12.62 8.05 3.78
CA ALA A 161 -13.19 9.30 4.31
C ALA A 161 -12.28 9.91 5.39
N LYS A 162 -11.80 9.08 6.34
CA LYS A 162 -10.87 9.50 7.41
C LYS A 162 -9.60 10.15 6.86
N HIS A 163 -9.01 9.55 5.83
CA HIS A 163 -7.69 9.97 5.33
C HIS A 163 -7.75 11.05 4.24
N SER A 164 -8.86 11.13 3.48
CA SER A 164 -9.06 12.16 2.46
C SER A 164 -9.69 13.44 3.02
N GLY A 165 -10.41 13.34 4.13
CA GLY A 165 -11.23 14.43 4.67
C GLY A 165 -12.56 14.62 3.94
N LYS A 166 -12.93 13.70 3.06
CA LYS A 166 -14.22 13.66 2.36
C LYS A 166 -15.31 13.08 3.25
N THR A 167 -16.56 13.43 2.94
CA THR A 167 -17.72 12.81 3.57
C THR A 167 -17.95 11.38 3.06
N MET A 168 -18.66 10.57 3.82
CA MET A 168 -19.04 9.21 3.39
C MET A 168 -19.82 9.21 2.08
N ASP A 169 -20.70 10.22 1.86
CA ASP A 169 -21.49 10.34 0.62
C ASP A 169 -20.59 10.63 -0.60
N GLU A 170 -19.58 11.48 -0.44
CA GLU A 170 -18.59 11.74 -1.50
C GLU A 170 -17.77 10.49 -1.82
N ILE A 171 -17.32 9.75 -0.79
CA ILE A 171 -16.58 8.51 -0.97
C ILE A 171 -17.45 7.44 -1.62
N ASN A 172 -18.69 7.24 -1.16
CA ASN A 172 -19.62 6.26 -1.75
C ASN A 172 -19.83 6.51 -3.25
N LYS A 173 -19.99 7.78 -3.66
CA LYS A 173 -20.11 8.15 -5.08
C LYS A 173 -18.81 7.92 -5.85
N ALA A 174 -17.66 8.21 -5.22
CA ALA A 174 -16.37 8.10 -5.86
C ALA A 174 -15.89 6.65 -6.02
N THR A 175 -16.39 5.72 -5.19
CA THR A 175 -16.06 4.29 -5.23
C THR A 175 -17.07 3.41 -5.94
N ASP A 176 -18.18 3.97 -6.42
CA ASP A 176 -19.25 3.23 -7.09
C ASP A 176 -18.79 2.53 -8.38
N HIS A 177 -17.75 3.07 -9.00
CA HIS A 177 -17.06 2.51 -10.17
C HIS A 177 -15.55 2.71 -10.02
N ASP A 178 -14.77 2.06 -10.90
CA ASP A 178 -13.32 2.25 -10.96
C ASP A 178 -12.99 3.72 -11.20
N ASN A 179 -12.48 4.38 -10.18
CA ASN A 179 -12.16 5.80 -10.20
C ASN A 179 -10.63 5.96 -10.22
N PHE A 180 -10.09 6.12 -11.43
CA PHE A 180 -8.68 6.36 -11.66
C PHE A 180 -8.37 7.86 -11.57
N MET A 181 -7.40 8.20 -10.73
CA MET A 181 -6.92 9.56 -10.50
C MET A 181 -5.47 9.70 -10.93
N THR A 182 -5.15 10.80 -11.62
CA THR A 182 -3.77 11.27 -11.81
C THR A 182 -3.17 11.71 -10.47
N ALA A 183 -1.88 12.07 -10.48
CA ALA A 183 -1.22 12.56 -9.28
C ALA A 183 -1.87 13.85 -8.74
N GLU A 184 -2.25 14.76 -9.63
CA GLU A 184 -2.92 16.02 -9.31
C GLU A 184 -4.32 15.77 -8.73
N GLU A 185 -5.12 14.92 -9.39
CA GLU A 185 -6.47 14.55 -8.95
C GLU A 185 -6.44 13.83 -7.58
N ALA A 186 -5.43 12.97 -7.33
CA ALA A 186 -5.27 12.30 -6.04
C ALA A 186 -4.96 13.28 -4.90
N ILE A 187 -4.22 14.36 -5.16
CA ILE A 187 -4.01 15.45 -4.21
C ILE A 187 -5.30 16.22 -3.96
N GLU A 188 -6.01 16.62 -5.02
CA GLU A 188 -7.27 17.35 -4.92
C GLU A 188 -8.34 16.55 -4.18
N PHE A 189 -8.36 15.23 -4.42
CA PHE A 189 -9.24 14.32 -3.71
C PHE A 189 -8.86 14.13 -2.24
N GLY A 190 -7.59 14.33 -1.87
CA GLY A 190 -7.08 14.24 -0.51
C GLY A 190 -6.44 12.89 -0.16
N LEU A 191 -6.18 12.03 -1.14
CA LEU A 191 -5.50 10.73 -0.95
C LEU A 191 -3.98 10.84 -0.95
N CYS A 192 -3.45 11.97 -1.40
CA CYS A 192 -2.03 12.27 -1.51
C CYS A 192 -1.75 13.70 -1.03
N ASP A 193 -0.51 14.01 -0.68
CA ASP A 193 -0.14 15.33 -0.18
C ASP A 193 0.77 16.09 -1.14
N LYS A 194 1.63 15.41 -1.91
CA LYS A 194 2.63 16.08 -2.75
C LYS A 194 3.11 15.22 -3.91
N ILE A 195 3.21 15.84 -5.10
CA ILE A 195 3.96 15.27 -6.22
C ILE A 195 5.45 15.50 -5.97
N VAL A 196 6.25 14.45 -6.14
CA VAL A 196 7.71 14.49 -6.02
C VAL A 196 8.35 14.01 -7.32
N HIS A 197 9.43 14.70 -7.76
CA HIS A 197 10.18 14.35 -8.97
C HIS A 197 11.44 13.53 -8.67
N SER A 198 11.74 13.34 -7.39
CA SER A 198 12.83 12.48 -6.92
C SER A 198 12.41 11.74 -5.66
N ILE A 199 12.84 10.50 -5.54
CA ILE A 199 12.70 9.67 -4.35
C ILE A 199 14.05 9.62 -3.63
N ARG A 200 14.00 9.55 -2.31
CA ARG A 200 15.21 9.52 -1.46
C ARG A 200 15.75 8.11 -1.31
#